data_33eb1ccc74d7c189c9919f2b03f207e8
#
_entry.id   33eb1ccc74d7c189c9919f2b03f207e8
#
_cell.length_a   1.000
_cell.length_b   1.000
_cell.length_c   1.000
_cell.angle_alpha   90.00
_cell.angle_beta   90.00
_cell.angle_gamma   90.00
#
_symmetry.space_group_name_H-M   'P 1'
#
loop_
_entity.id
_entity.type
_entity.pdbx_description
1 polymer ?
#
loop_
_entity_poly.entity_id
_entity_poly.type
_entity_poly.pdbx_seq_one_letter_code
_entity_poly.pdbx_strand_id
1 'polypeptide(L)'
;PVVGVDDFEADDVMATYAEVEKGPIRIVTGDRDLFQMVDDKRDIKVVYLAKGISQHDLVDIKYVADKYLIPGDRYDLFAMFRGDPSDGLPGVKGIGEKGAAVIANNFATVEDALAGALAAHDSLPPALAKKIIAGADYLKIAPKLVRVARDAPLPKVDLSLPKAPTDLSAIYQFK
;
A
#
# COMPACT_ATOMS: atom_id res chain seq x y z
N PRO A 1 16.76 9.06 -14.18
CA PRO A 1 17.71 8.19 -13.46
C PRO A 1 17.10 6.82 -13.18
N VAL A 2 17.95 5.82 -12.98
CA VAL A 2 17.58 4.52 -12.40
C VAL A 2 18.18 4.49 -11.01
N VAL A 3 17.36 4.17 -10.01
CA VAL A 3 17.77 4.17 -8.61
C VAL A 3 17.47 2.81 -8.00
N GLY A 4 18.44 2.25 -7.29
CA GLY A 4 18.31 1.09 -6.45
C GLY A 4 19.02 1.34 -5.12
N VAL A 5 18.60 0.66 -4.07
CA VAL A 5 19.22 0.69 -2.74
C VAL A 5 19.34 -0.75 -2.29
N ASP A 6 20.54 -1.14 -1.84
CA ASP A 6 20.79 -2.50 -1.36
C ASP A 6 19.87 -2.82 -0.19
N ASP A 7 19.35 -4.05 -0.14
CA ASP A 7 18.44 -4.58 0.88
C ASP A 7 17.03 -3.92 0.91
N PHE A 8 16.69 -3.06 -0.09
CA PHE A 8 15.36 -2.44 -0.23
C PHE A 8 14.73 -2.81 -1.58
N GLU A 9 13.42 -2.98 -1.58
CA GLU A 9 12.65 -3.22 -2.79
C GLU A 9 12.37 -1.91 -3.54
N ALA A 10 11.99 -2.02 -4.81
CA ALA A 10 11.64 -0.84 -5.62
C ALA A 10 10.50 -0.02 -4.98
N ASP A 11 9.56 -0.69 -4.33
CA ASP A 11 8.42 -0.08 -3.66
C ASP A 11 8.85 0.73 -2.43
N ASP A 12 9.84 0.26 -1.67
CA ASP A 12 10.45 0.99 -0.55
C ASP A 12 11.16 2.27 -1.05
N VAL A 13 11.86 2.16 -2.17
CA VAL A 13 12.53 3.30 -2.79
C VAL A 13 11.51 4.33 -3.25
N MET A 14 10.45 3.90 -3.93
CA MET A 14 9.36 4.82 -4.38
C MET A 14 8.63 5.44 -3.19
N ALA A 15 8.34 4.67 -2.15
CA ALA A 15 7.70 5.16 -0.94
C ALA A 15 8.58 6.18 -0.21
N THR A 16 9.89 5.91 -0.11
CA THR A 16 10.82 6.83 0.53
C THR A 16 10.96 8.14 -0.26
N TYR A 17 11.02 8.09 -1.60
CA TYR A 17 10.97 9.32 -2.41
C TYR A 17 9.66 10.08 -2.18
N ALA A 18 8.53 9.39 -2.11
CA ALA A 18 7.25 10.04 -1.83
C ALA A 18 7.19 10.68 -0.44
N GLU A 19 7.99 10.22 0.54
CA GLU A 19 8.10 10.87 1.85
C GLU A 19 8.95 12.15 1.82
N VAL A 20 10.06 12.14 1.10
CA VAL A 20 11.03 13.25 1.15
C VAL A 20 10.76 14.35 0.14
N GLU A 21 10.11 14.02 -0.98
CA GLU A 21 9.81 14.99 -2.04
C GLU A 21 8.60 15.87 -1.68
N LYS A 22 8.63 17.10 -2.22
CA LYS A 22 7.57 18.08 -2.02
C LYS A 22 6.82 18.33 -3.33
N GLY A 23 5.53 18.54 -3.22
CA GLY A 23 4.66 18.83 -4.37
C GLY A 23 3.85 17.61 -4.82
N PRO A 24 3.19 17.69 -5.97
CA PRO A 24 2.39 16.62 -6.51
C PRO A 24 3.24 15.40 -6.86
N ILE A 25 2.89 14.23 -6.30
CA ILE A 25 3.62 12.99 -6.54
C ILE A 25 2.71 11.99 -7.26
N ARG A 26 3.25 11.34 -8.27
CA ARG A 26 2.58 10.26 -9.01
C ARG A 26 3.48 9.03 -9.01
N ILE A 27 3.10 8.03 -8.21
CA ILE A 27 3.78 6.74 -8.15
C ILE A 27 3.19 5.87 -9.26
N VAL A 28 4.02 5.46 -10.22
CA VAL A 28 3.60 4.64 -11.37
C VAL A 28 4.00 3.20 -11.09
N THR A 29 3.02 2.33 -10.88
CA THR A 29 3.27 0.93 -10.51
C THR A 29 2.17 -0.01 -10.99
N GLY A 30 2.50 -1.29 -11.12
CA GLY A 30 1.54 -2.39 -11.26
C GLY A 30 1.18 -3.05 -9.92
N ASP A 31 1.76 -2.58 -8.82
CA ASP A 31 1.56 -3.16 -7.50
C ASP A 31 0.52 -2.39 -6.67
N ARG A 32 -0.35 -3.12 -5.99
CA ARG A 32 -1.40 -2.55 -5.12
C ARG A 32 -0.89 -2.17 -3.75
N ASP A 33 0.24 -2.70 -3.33
CA ASP A 33 0.79 -2.42 -2.01
C ASP A 33 1.13 -0.94 -1.85
N LEU A 34 1.47 -0.25 -2.96
CA LEU A 34 1.66 1.19 -2.98
C LEU A 34 0.38 2.02 -2.83
N PHE A 35 -0.82 1.40 -2.78
CA PHE A 35 -2.04 2.13 -2.41
C PHE A 35 -2.00 2.66 -0.98
N GLN A 36 -1.17 2.08 -0.12
CA GLN A 36 -0.90 2.60 1.22
C GLN A 36 -0.20 3.97 1.23
N MET A 37 0.29 4.44 0.07
CA MET A 37 0.99 5.72 -0.08
C MET A 37 0.08 6.87 -0.48
N VAL A 38 -1.20 6.61 -0.85
CA VAL A 38 -2.11 7.69 -1.27
C VAL A 38 -2.37 8.67 -0.13
N ASP A 39 -2.22 9.96 -0.45
CA ASP A 39 -2.44 11.05 0.49
C ASP A 39 -2.93 12.29 -0.29
N ASP A 40 -4.22 12.58 -0.20
CA ASP A 40 -4.81 13.72 -0.91
C ASP A 40 -4.32 15.07 -0.37
N LYS A 41 -3.90 15.15 0.91
CA LYS A 41 -3.37 16.39 1.50
C LYS A 41 -2.01 16.76 0.94
N ARG A 42 -1.20 15.75 0.61
CA ARG A 42 0.12 15.88 -0.01
C ARG A 42 0.07 15.76 -1.54
N ASP A 43 -1.12 15.55 -2.12
CA ASP A 43 -1.34 15.22 -3.54
C ASP A 43 -0.47 14.04 -4.02
N ILE A 44 -0.40 12.98 -3.19
CA ILE A 44 0.25 11.72 -3.55
C ILE A 44 -0.81 10.78 -4.12
N LYS A 45 -0.64 10.35 -5.37
CA LYS A 45 -1.54 9.41 -6.05
C LYS A 45 -0.76 8.30 -6.73
N VAL A 46 -1.40 7.15 -6.89
CA VAL A 46 -0.83 6.02 -7.61
C VAL A 46 -1.45 5.92 -9.00
N VAL A 47 -0.61 5.88 -10.02
CA VAL A 47 -0.99 5.55 -11.39
C VAL A 47 -0.84 4.04 -11.54
N TYR A 48 -1.96 3.33 -11.43
CA TYR A 48 -1.99 1.86 -11.34
C TYR A 48 -2.12 1.23 -12.72
N LEU A 49 -1.11 0.46 -13.12
CA LEU A 49 -0.95 -0.06 -14.48
C LEU A 49 -1.40 -1.52 -14.68
N ALA A 50 -2.16 -2.11 -13.77
CA ALA A 50 -2.53 -3.54 -13.85
C ALA A 50 -3.21 -3.95 -15.18
N LYS A 51 -3.83 -2.99 -15.88
CA LYS A 51 -4.47 -3.20 -17.18
C LYS A 51 -3.63 -2.64 -18.35
N GLY A 52 -2.37 -2.29 -18.09
CA GLY A 52 -1.46 -1.66 -19.05
C GLY A 52 -1.54 -0.13 -19.04
N ILE A 53 -0.60 0.49 -19.75
CA ILE A 53 -0.43 1.96 -19.76
C ILE A 53 -1.65 2.69 -20.33
N SER A 54 -2.31 2.12 -21.31
CA SER A 54 -3.47 2.73 -21.97
C SER A 54 -4.77 2.69 -21.14
N GLN A 55 -4.81 1.87 -20.11
CA GLN A 55 -5.97 1.66 -19.24
C GLN A 55 -5.57 1.69 -17.76
N HIS A 56 -4.84 2.72 -17.37
CA HIS A 56 -4.45 2.91 -15.97
C HIS A 56 -5.57 3.51 -15.14
N ASP A 57 -5.57 3.16 -13.87
CA ASP A 57 -6.43 3.79 -12.87
C ASP A 57 -5.61 4.85 -12.11
N LEU A 58 -6.18 6.03 -11.87
CA LEU A 58 -5.60 7.01 -10.95
C LEU A 58 -6.18 6.76 -9.56
N VAL A 59 -5.34 6.25 -8.68
CA VAL A 59 -5.71 5.86 -7.31
C VAL A 59 -5.43 7.00 -6.35
N ASP A 60 -6.46 7.43 -5.66
CA ASP A 60 -6.47 8.41 -4.58
C ASP A 60 -7.24 7.84 -3.37
N ILE A 61 -7.39 8.63 -2.31
CA ILE A 61 -8.14 8.24 -1.11
C ILE A 61 -9.56 7.79 -1.46
N LYS A 62 -10.23 8.52 -2.37
CA LYS A 62 -11.59 8.19 -2.79
C LYS A 62 -11.66 6.86 -3.55
N TYR A 63 -10.71 6.60 -4.45
CA TYR A 63 -10.64 5.34 -5.19
C TYR A 63 -10.53 4.14 -4.23
N VAL A 64 -9.62 4.22 -3.24
CA VAL A 64 -9.45 3.16 -2.24
C VAL A 64 -10.74 2.97 -1.44
N ALA A 65 -11.36 4.06 -0.99
CA ALA A 65 -12.59 4.01 -0.22
C ALA A 65 -13.75 3.37 -1.00
N ASP A 66 -13.95 3.77 -2.24
CA ASP A 66 -15.04 3.25 -3.07
C ASP A 66 -14.84 1.77 -3.44
N LYS A 67 -13.60 1.39 -3.73
CA LYS A 67 -13.27 0.04 -4.21
C LYS A 67 -13.24 -1.01 -3.10
N TYR A 68 -12.67 -0.67 -1.96
CA TYR A 68 -12.45 -1.61 -0.85
C TYR A 68 -13.43 -1.40 0.31
N LEU A 69 -14.25 -0.34 0.27
CA LEU A 69 -15.21 0.03 1.32
C LEU A 69 -14.53 0.24 2.69
N ILE A 70 -13.38 0.92 2.67
CA ILE A 70 -12.56 1.23 3.85
C ILE A 70 -12.17 2.71 3.83
N PRO A 71 -11.72 3.31 4.95
CA PRO A 71 -11.02 4.59 4.90
C PRO A 71 -9.79 4.47 3.98
N GLY A 72 -9.63 5.44 3.07
CA GLY A 72 -8.62 5.33 2.01
C GLY A 72 -7.17 5.33 2.50
N ASP A 73 -6.94 5.81 3.72
CA ASP A 73 -5.65 5.82 4.41
C ASP A 73 -5.38 4.54 5.24
N ARG A 74 -6.20 3.49 5.07
CA ARG A 74 -6.10 2.22 5.84
C ARG A 74 -5.93 0.99 4.95
N TYR A 75 -5.38 1.20 3.76
CA TYR A 75 -5.16 0.09 2.84
C TYR A 75 -4.15 -0.93 3.39
N ASP A 76 -3.08 -0.48 4.06
CA ASP A 76 -2.11 -1.35 4.72
C ASP A 76 -2.76 -2.27 5.77
N LEU A 77 -3.58 -1.70 6.66
CA LEU A 77 -4.29 -2.47 7.68
C LEU A 77 -5.23 -3.50 7.03
N PHE A 78 -5.97 -3.09 6.00
CA PHE A 78 -6.83 -4.00 5.24
C PHE A 78 -6.04 -5.16 4.63
N ALA A 79 -4.89 -4.87 4.01
CA ALA A 79 -4.01 -5.88 3.40
C ALA A 79 -3.44 -6.85 4.44
N MET A 80 -3.02 -6.37 5.63
CA MET A 80 -2.54 -7.20 6.72
C MET A 80 -3.54 -8.29 7.13
N PHE A 81 -4.82 -7.95 7.21
CA PHE A 81 -5.85 -8.90 7.61
C PHE A 81 -6.33 -9.79 6.45
N ARG A 82 -6.47 -9.23 5.25
CA ARG A 82 -6.91 -9.97 4.06
C ARG A 82 -5.83 -10.94 3.58
N GLY A 83 -4.58 -10.53 3.65
CA GLY A 83 -3.45 -11.15 2.97
C GLY A 83 -3.39 -10.81 1.48
N ASP A 84 -2.30 -11.18 0.85
CA ASP A 84 -2.11 -11.18 -0.60
C ASP A 84 -1.36 -12.45 -1.05
N PRO A 85 -2.06 -13.43 -1.63
CA PRO A 85 -1.41 -14.68 -2.07
C PRO A 85 -0.37 -14.48 -3.18
N SER A 86 -0.46 -13.39 -3.99
CA SER A 86 0.52 -13.09 -5.03
C SER A 86 1.89 -12.76 -4.44
N ASP A 87 1.90 -12.15 -3.27
CA ASP A 87 3.13 -11.74 -2.56
C ASP A 87 3.48 -12.69 -1.41
N GLY A 88 2.79 -13.84 -1.36
CA GLY A 88 3.02 -14.84 -0.30
C GLY A 88 2.53 -14.42 1.09
N LEU A 89 1.75 -13.35 1.19
CA LEU A 89 1.21 -12.86 2.46
C LEU A 89 -0.04 -13.66 2.84
N PRO A 90 0.00 -14.47 3.93
CA PRO A 90 -1.10 -15.38 4.25
C PRO A 90 -2.36 -14.66 4.74
N GLY A 91 -2.22 -13.46 5.28
CA GLY A 91 -3.30 -12.80 6.00
C GLY A 91 -3.73 -13.56 7.25
N VAL A 92 -4.85 -13.17 7.84
CA VAL A 92 -5.45 -13.91 8.96
C VAL A 92 -6.39 -14.99 8.41
N LYS A 93 -6.13 -16.24 8.76
CA LYS A 93 -6.90 -17.40 8.27
C LYS A 93 -8.41 -17.20 8.42
N GLY A 94 -9.10 -17.23 7.29
CA GLY A 94 -10.56 -17.10 7.23
C GLY A 94 -11.07 -15.66 7.31
N ILE A 95 -10.20 -14.64 7.26
CA ILE A 95 -10.56 -13.26 7.06
C ILE A 95 -10.31 -12.92 5.59
N GLY A 96 -11.38 -12.68 4.84
CA GLY A 96 -11.32 -12.17 3.47
C GLY A 96 -11.67 -10.67 3.42
N GLU A 97 -11.86 -10.13 2.24
CA GLU A 97 -12.11 -8.69 2.00
C GLU A 97 -13.18 -8.09 2.91
N LYS A 98 -14.34 -8.75 3.05
CA LYS A 98 -15.43 -8.25 3.91
C LYS A 98 -15.03 -8.14 5.38
N GLY A 99 -14.32 -9.13 5.91
CA GLY A 99 -13.86 -9.13 7.29
C GLY A 99 -12.75 -8.10 7.51
N ALA A 100 -11.80 -8.00 6.59
CA ALA A 100 -10.75 -6.99 6.62
C ALA A 100 -11.32 -5.55 6.53
N ALA A 101 -12.35 -5.34 5.71
CA ALA A 101 -13.03 -4.06 5.62
C ALA A 101 -13.74 -3.67 6.93
N VAL A 102 -14.41 -4.63 7.59
CA VAL A 102 -15.00 -4.37 8.92
C VAL A 102 -13.92 -3.91 9.91
N ILE A 103 -12.75 -4.57 9.91
CA ILE A 103 -11.65 -4.22 10.79
C ILE A 103 -11.11 -2.83 10.47
N ALA A 104 -10.77 -2.56 9.20
CA ALA A 104 -10.21 -1.28 8.78
C ALA A 104 -11.16 -0.09 9.01
N ASN A 105 -12.48 -0.32 8.99
CA ASN A 105 -13.45 0.73 9.30
C ASN A 105 -13.55 1.07 10.78
N ASN A 106 -13.21 0.14 11.67
CA ASN A 106 -13.43 0.32 13.10
C ASN A 106 -12.13 0.52 13.90
N PHE A 107 -10.98 0.15 13.33
CA PHE A 107 -9.70 0.23 14.02
C PHE A 107 -8.65 0.92 13.14
N ALA A 108 -7.71 1.58 13.78
CA ALA A 108 -6.62 2.28 13.08
C ALA A 108 -5.35 1.43 12.98
N THR A 109 -5.15 0.51 13.92
CA THR A 109 -3.93 -0.31 14.03
C THR A 109 -4.26 -1.78 14.25
N VAL A 110 -3.28 -2.64 14.05
CA VAL A 110 -3.37 -4.07 14.39
C VAL A 110 -3.59 -4.24 15.89
N GLU A 111 -2.90 -3.44 16.70
CA GLU A 111 -2.98 -3.47 18.15
C GLU A 111 -4.39 -3.13 18.63
N ASP A 112 -5.01 -2.08 18.07
CA ASP A 112 -6.39 -1.70 18.38
C ASP A 112 -7.39 -2.81 18.01
N ALA A 113 -7.20 -3.43 16.85
CA ALA A 113 -8.06 -4.53 16.40
C ALA A 113 -7.93 -5.77 17.30
N LEU A 114 -6.71 -6.12 17.72
CA LEU A 114 -6.47 -7.20 18.69
C LEU A 114 -7.10 -6.87 20.06
N ALA A 115 -6.90 -5.67 20.56
CA ALA A 115 -7.50 -5.22 21.83
C ALA A 115 -9.03 -5.26 21.75
N GLY A 116 -9.60 -4.76 20.65
CA GLY A 116 -11.04 -4.81 20.40
C GLY A 116 -11.59 -6.24 20.33
N ALA A 117 -10.85 -7.16 19.70
CA ALA A 117 -11.25 -8.56 19.62
C ALA A 117 -11.22 -9.22 21.01
N LEU A 118 -10.23 -8.94 21.84
CA LEU A 118 -10.12 -9.45 23.21
C LEU A 118 -11.21 -8.87 24.14
N ALA A 119 -11.54 -7.61 23.94
CA ALA A 119 -12.58 -6.91 24.71
C ALA A 119 -14.02 -7.22 24.21
N ALA A 120 -14.20 -8.06 23.19
CA ALA A 120 -15.47 -8.32 22.53
C ALA A 120 -16.19 -7.03 22.08
N HIS A 121 -15.43 -6.13 21.42
CA HIS A 121 -15.94 -4.84 20.94
C HIS A 121 -17.17 -5.02 20.03
N ASP A 122 -18.20 -4.22 20.26
CA ASP A 122 -19.51 -4.35 19.60
C ASP A 122 -19.47 -4.30 18.05
N SER A 123 -18.48 -3.63 17.48
CA SER A 123 -18.29 -3.58 16.01
C SER A 123 -17.76 -4.88 15.41
N LEU A 124 -17.26 -5.81 16.23
CA LEU A 124 -16.70 -7.08 15.78
C LEU A 124 -17.69 -8.23 16.00
N PRO A 125 -18.20 -8.86 14.94
CA PRO A 125 -18.91 -10.13 15.09
C PRO A 125 -18.05 -11.15 15.85
N PRO A 126 -18.63 -11.93 16.78
CA PRO A 126 -17.86 -12.86 17.63
C PRO A 126 -17.00 -13.86 16.84
N ALA A 127 -17.47 -14.28 15.66
CA ALA A 127 -16.70 -15.15 14.77
C ALA A 127 -15.48 -14.45 14.16
N LEU A 128 -15.57 -13.14 13.89
CA LEU A 128 -14.45 -12.34 13.38
C LEU A 128 -13.43 -12.09 14.49
N ALA A 129 -13.88 -11.72 15.69
CA ALA A 129 -13.01 -11.55 16.86
C ALA A 129 -12.19 -12.81 17.17
N LYS A 130 -12.81 -14.00 17.15
CA LYS A 130 -12.08 -15.26 17.31
C LYS A 130 -10.98 -15.47 16.28
N LYS A 131 -11.22 -15.10 15.01
CA LYS A 131 -10.20 -15.24 13.95
C LYS A 131 -9.05 -14.25 14.16
N ILE A 132 -9.33 -13.01 14.56
CA ILE A 132 -8.31 -12.00 14.88
C ILE A 132 -7.41 -12.53 16.00
N ILE A 133 -8.00 -13.03 17.09
CA ILE A 133 -7.25 -13.58 18.23
C ILE A 133 -6.41 -14.80 17.80
N ALA A 134 -6.97 -15.70 17.00
CA ALA A 134 -6.25 -16.87 16.48
C ALA A 134 -5.09 -16.48 15.54
N GLY A 135 -5.16 -15.33 14.89
CA GLY A 135 -4.13 -14.80 14.01
C GLY A 135 -3.08 -13.92 14.71
N ALA A 136 -3.13 -13.79 16.04
CA ALA A 136 -2.30 -12.83 16.79
C ALA A 136 -0.80 -12.97 16.52
N ASP A 137 -0.28 -14.18 16.34
CA ASP A 137 1.16 -14.37 16.07
C ASP A 137 1.57 -13.85 14.70
N TYR A 138 0.75 -14.07 13.66
CA TYR A 138 0.96 -13.46 12.36
C TYR A 138 0.84 -11.93 12.44
N LEU A 139 -0.15 -11.42 13.13
CA LEU A 139 -0.42 -9.99 13.24
C LEU A 139 0.71 -9.22 13.94
N LYS A 140 1.52 -9.86 14.78
CA LYS A 140 2.73 -9.25 15.37
C LYS A 140 3.80 -8.91 14.33
N ILE A 141 3.87 -9.67 13.24
CA ILE A 141 4.86 -9.50 12.18
C ILE A 141 4.28 -8.84 10.92
N ALA A 142 2.97 -8.91 10.72
CA ALA A 142 2.28 -8.38 9.54
C ALA A 142 2.65 -6.92 9.20
N PRO A 143 2.74 -5.98 10.16
CA PRO A 143 3.15 -4.61 9.85
C PRO A 143 4.53 -4.50 9.20
N LYS A 144 5.46 -5.40 9.53
CA LYS A 144 6.81 -5.42 8.94
C LYS A 144 6.84 -6.07 7.56
N LEU A 145 5.84 -6.88 7.24
CA LEU A 145 5.76 -7.59 5.97
C LEU A 145 4.95 -6.83 4.91
N VAL A 146 3.99 -6.00 5.34
CA VAL A 146 3.02 -5.35 4.45
C VAL A 146 3.34 -3.87 4.23
N ARG A 147 3.90 -3.20 5.25
CA ARG A 147 4.25 -1.79 5.10
C ARG A 147 5.53 -1.64 4.33
N VAL A 148 5.47 -0.83 3.28
CA VAL A 148 6.68 -0.40 2.57
C VAL A 148 7.55 0.46 3.49
N ALA A 149 8.88 0.30 3.41
CA ALA A 149 9.81 1.16 4.12
C ALA A 149 9.76 2.58 3.54
N ARG A 150 9.93 3.58 4.40
CA ARG A 150 9.85 5.01 4.01
C ARG A 150 11.13 5.77 4.41
N ASP A 151 12.17 5.03 4.74
CA ASP A 151 13.44 5.53 5.28
C ASP A 151 14.66 4.89 4.62
N ALA A 152 14.50 4.35 3.40
CA ALA A 152 15.60 3.82 2.62
C ALA A 152 16.70 4.89 2.42
N PRO A 153 18.00 4.55 2.48
CA PRO A 153 19.09 5.49 2.34
C PRO A 153 19.25 5.93 0.87
N LEU A 154 18.38 6.81 0.42
CA LEU A 154 18.30 7.25 -0.97
C LEU A 154 19.57 7.98 -1.44
N PRO A 155 20.08 7.68 -2.65
CA PRO A 155 21.11 8.49 -3.27
C PRO A 155 20.54 9.86 -3.66
N LYS A 156 21.38 10.88 -3.62
CA LYS A 156 21.02 12.20 -4.13
C LYS A 156 20.99 12.17 -5.67
N VAL A 157 19.79 12.24 -6.25
CA VAL A 157 19.59 12.29 -7.70
C VAL A 157 18.66 13.45 -8.06
N ASP A 158 18.84 14.00 -9.25
CA ASP A 158 17.89 14.97 -9.79
C ASP A 158 16.67 14.21 -10.34
N LEU A 159 15.53 14.37 -9.69
CA LEU A 159 14.25 13.78 -10.08
C LEU A 159 13.41 14.74 -10.94
N SER A 160 13.92 15.92 -11.29
CA SER A 160 13.19 16.84 -12.15
C SER A 160 12.85 16.19 -13.50
N LEU A 161 11.60 16.37 -13.93
CA LEU A 161 11.20 15.93 -15.25
C LEU A 161 11.89 16.78 -16.32
N PRO A 162 12.43 16.18 -17.38
CA PRO A 162 13.01 16.91 -18.49
C PRO A 162 11.96 17.81 -19.14
N LYS A 163 12.31 19.06 -19.43
CA LYS A 163 11.40 20.03 -20.06
C LYS A 163 10.97 19.64 -21.48
N ALA A 164 11.73 18.77 -22.12
CA ALA A 164 11.42 18.16 -23.42
C ALA A 164 12.08 16.79 -23.51
N PRO A 165 11.56 15.86 -24.34
CA PRO A 165 12.24 14.60 -24.62
C PRO A 165 13.60 14.89 -25.26
N THR A 166 14.68 14.39 -24.66
CA THR A 166 16.04 14.67 -25.12
C THR A 166 16.39 13.91 -26.41
N ASP A 167 15.88 12.71 -26.57
CA ASP A 167 16.07 11.92 -27.79
C ASP A 167 15.02 10.78 -27.84
N LEU A 168 14.07 10.90 -28.74
CA LEU A 168 13.09 9.85 -28.99
C LEU A 168 13.68 8.68 -29.80
N SER A 169 14.80 8.89 -30.53
CA SER A 169 15.41 7.84 -31.34
C SER A 169 15.99 6.71 -30.49
N ALA A 170 16.49 7.03 -29.29
CA ALA A 170 16.97 6.03 -28.34
C ALA A 170 15.89 5.07 -27.87
N ILE A 171 14.64 5.52 -27.77
CA ILE A 171 13.49 4.70 -27.36
C ILE A 171 13.12 3.69 -28.45
N TYR A 172 13.30 4.03 -29.72
CA TYR A 172 12.98 3.15 -30.87
C TYR A 172 14.07 2.12 -31.18
N GLN A 173 15.24 2.20 -30.55
CA GLN A 173 16.32 1.20 -30.73
C GLN A 173 16.13 -0.05 -29.87
N PHE A 174 15.25 -0.04 -28.89
CA PHE A 174 14.82 -1.23 -28.15
C PHE A 174 13.69 -1.93 -28.94
N LYS A 175 14.09 -2.79 -29.89
CA LYS A 175 13.21 -3.77 -30.54
C LYS A 175 13.46 -5.14 -29.97
#